data_51c14345fce0f2eb3dca4f2f27f93bde
#
_entry.id   51c14345fce0f2eb3dca4f2f27f93bde
#
_cell.length_a   1.000
_cell.length_b   1.000
_cell.length_c   1.000
_cell.angle_alpha   90.00
_cell.angle_beta   90.00
_cell.angle_gamma   90.00
#
_symmetry.space_group_name_H-M   'P 1'
#
loop_
_entity.id
_entity.type
_entity.pdbx_description
1 polymer ?
#
loop_
_entity_poly.entity_id
_entity_poly.type
_entity_poly.pdbx_seq_one_letter_code
_entity_poly.pdbx_strand_id
1 'polypeptide(L)'
;YQATLGASWQIDLFGRVRRQTEAAQAQVYASEQAKRGVVLTLVSGVTTSYVVLRSLDRQLEIAQATAANFGATERLFELRFKAGIVAKTELMQIRSQHQQALAAIPAFEQAIAAQENLISILLGKNPGPIARGKTIAQLVAPQIPADLPSTLLERRPDILQAEQNLIAANASIGAARALYYPSISLTGALGSVSTAF
;
A
#
# COMPACT_ATOMS: atom_id res chain seq x y z
N TYR A 1 21.86 -17.85 55.44
CA TYR A 1 21.94 -17.69 54.00
C TYR A 1 21.38 -18.95 53.33
N GLN A 2 20.57 -18.76 52.26
CA GLN A 2 20.06 -19.85 51.44
C GLN A 2 20.42 -19.57 49.97
N ALA A 3 21.06 -20.48 49.30
CA ALA A 3 21.30 -20.43 47.86
C ALA A 3 20.79 -21.75 47.27
N THR A 4 19.78 -21.63 46.36
CA THR A 4 19.17 -22.79 45.71
C THR A 4 19.21 -22.62 44.19
N LEU A 5 19.61 -23.64 43.49
CA LEU A 5 19.49 -23.76 42.03
C LEU A 5 18.37 -24.77 41.74
N GLY A 6 17.32 -24.36 41.08
CA GLY A 6 16.20 -25.22 40.68
C GLY A 6 16.17 -25.42 39.18
N ALA A 7 15.93 -26.64 38.74
CA ALA A 7 15.65 -26.97 37.35
C ALA A 7 14.28 -27.66 37.28
N SER A 8 13.46 -27.26 36.30
CA SER A 8 12.19 -27.92 36.03
C SER A 8 12.06 -28.18 34.54
N TRP A 9 11.71 -29.41 34.19
CA TRP A 9 11.48 -29.78 32.79
C TRP A 9 10.16 -30.52 32.67
N GLN A 10 9.29 -30.01 31.79
CA GLN A 10 8.02 -30.64 31.49
C GLN A 10 8.19 -31.64 30.34
N ILE A 11 7.94 -32.93 30.62
CA ILE A 11 8.03 -33.99 29.62
C ILE A 11 6.79 -33.94 28.75
N ASP A 12 6.98 -33.71 27.41
CA ASP A 12 5.87 -33.55 26.45
C ASP A 12 5.44 -34.93 25.87
N LEU A 13 4.88 -35.80 26.72
CA LEU A 13 4.43 -37.13 26.33
C LEU A 13 3.20 -37.04 25.40
N PHE A 14 2.28 -36.15 25.69
CA PHE A 14 1.02 -35.98 24.95
C PHE A 14 1.11 -34.93 23.85
N GLY A 15 2.29 -34.37 23.58
CA GLY A 15 2.54 -33.49 22.44
C GLY A 15 1.99 -32.07 22.58
N ARG A 16 1.64 -31.63 23.79
CA ARG A 16 1.10 -30.28 24.03
C ARG A 16 2.05 -29.21 23.57
N VAL A 17 3.31 -29.25 24.02
CA VAL A 17 4.33 -28.25 23.68
C VAL A 17 4.67 -28.32 22.19
N ARG A 18 4.78 -29.54 21.65
CA ARG A 18 5.02 -29.77 20.22
C ARG A 18 3.92 -29.15 19.37
N ARG A 19 2.65 -29.34 19.71
CA ARG A 19 1.51 -28.72 19.01
C ARG A 19 1.46 -27.21 19.17
N GLN A 20 1.84 -26.67 20.32
CA GLN A 20 1.98 -25.22 20.50
C GLN A 20 3.10 -24.64 19.64
N THR A 21 4.21 -25.34 19.53
CA THR A 21 5.32 -24.92 18.64
C THR A 21 4.89 -24.95 17.17
N GLU A 22 4.18 -26.00 16.74
CA GLU A 22 3.61 -26.10 15.38
C GLU A 22 2.63 -24.94 15.09
N ALA A 23 1.75 -24.62 16.03
CA ALA A 23 0.83 -23.48 15.91
C ALA A 23 1.61 -22.15 15.78
N ALA A 24 2.60 -21.92 16.61
CA ALA A 24 3.44 -20.72 16.57
C ALA A 24 4.22 -20.61 15.25
N GLN A 25 4.76 -21.71 14.77
CA GLN A 25 5.48 -21.75 13.49
C GLN A 25 4.56 -21.46 12.30
N ALA A 26 3.34 -21.99 12.29
CA ALA A 26 2.33 -21.66 11.28
C ALA A 26 1.96 -20.18 11.32
N GLN A 27 1.87 -19.54 12.49
CA GLN A 27 1.65 -18.11 12.61
C GLN A 27 2.80 -17.27 12.02
N VAL A 28 4.06 -17.72 12.18
CA VAL A 28 5.21 -17.06 11.53
C VAL A 28 5.04 -17.11 10.00
N TYR A 29 4.72 -18.27 9.45
CA TYR A 29 4.48 -18.40 8.01
C TYR A 29 3.27 -17.56 7.54
N ALA A 30 2.21 -17.50 8.32
CA ALA A 30 1.08 -16.61 8.03
C ALA A 30 1.52 -15.13 7.97
N SER A 31 2.37 -14.69 8.90
CA SER A 31 2.94 -13.33 8.91
C SER A 31 3.82 -13.04 7.69
N GLU A 32 4.59 -14.02 7.23
CA GLU A 32 5.38 -13.88 6.01
C GLU A 32 4.50 -13.69 4.77
N GLN A 33 3.38 -14.43 4.67
CA GLN A 33 2.42 -14.24 3.59
C GLN A 33 1.70 -12.90 3.70
N ALA A 34 1.33 -12.47 4.91
CA ALA A 34 0.78 -11.15 5.15
C ALA A 34 1.71 -10.03 4.65
N LYS A 35 3.03 -10.14 4.93
CA LYS A 35 4.05 -9.23 4.41
C LYS A 35 4.02 -9.17 2.88
N ARG A 36 3.93 -10.31 2.19
CA ARG A 36 3.83 -10.36 0.72
C ARG A 36 2.57 -9.66 0.22
N GLY A 37 1.44 -9.85 0.93
CA GLY A 37 0.18 -9.16 0.63
C GLY A 37 0.32 -7.64 0.74
N VAL A 38 0.96 -7.14 1.80
CA VAL A 38 1.24 -5.70 1.98
C VAL A 38 2.12 -5.16 0.86
N VAL A 39 3.18 -5.89 0.46
CA VAL A 39 4.04 -5.49 -0.66
C VAL A 39 3.25 -5.38 -1.95
N LEU A 40 2.37 -6.35 -2.24
CA LEU A 40 1.52 -6.34 -3.43
C LEU A 40 0.59 -5.12 -3.43
N THR A 41 -0.05 -4.84 -2.30
CA THR A 41 -0.93 -3.66 -2.14
C THR A 41 -0.15 -2.35 -2.32
N LEU A 42 1.04 -2.27 -1.74
CA LEU A 42 1.90 -1.09 -1.86
C LEU A 42 2.31 -0.84 -3.32
N VAL A 43 2.79 -1.88 -4.02
CA VAL A 43 3.18 -1.79 -5.43
C VAL A 43 2.01 -1.37 -6.30
N SER A 44 0.83 -1.96 -6.07
CA SER A 44 -0.40 -1.59 -6.77
C SER A 44 -0.80 -0.13 -6.50
N GLY A 45 -0.72 0.30 -5.23
CA GLY A 45 -1.02 1.67 -4.83
C GLY A 45 -0.07 2.69 -5.47
N VAL A 46 1.23 2.43 -5.47
CA VAL A 46 2.23 3.30 -6.13
C VAL A 46 1.99 3.35 -7.64
N THR A 47 1.73 2.19 -8.28
CA THR A 47 1.48 2.13 -9.72
C THR A 47 0.23 2.94 -10.10
N THR A 48 -0.87 2.75 -9.39
CA THR A 48 -2.12 3.50 -9.61
C THR A 48 -1.90 5.00 -9.42
N SER A 49 -1.24 5.38 -8.32
CA SER A 49 -0.91 6.77 -8.03
C SER A 49 -0.04 7.41 -9.11
N TYR A 50 0.91 6.65 -9.66
CA TYR A 50 1.76 7.13 -10.75
C TYR A 50 0.98 7.33 -12.06
N VAL A 51 0.07 6.42 -12.41
CA VAL A 51 -0.82 6.58 -13.59
C VAL A 51 -1.72 7.81 -13.44
N VAL A 52 -2.28 8.03 -12.23
CA VAL A 52 -3.06 9.25 -11.93
C VAL A 52 -2.20 10.51 -12.10
N LEU A 53 -0.96 10.50 -11.61
CA LEU A 53 -0.02 11.60 -11.79
C LEU A 53 0.21 11.91 -13.29
N ARG A 54 0.44 10.88 -14.10
CA ARG A 54 0.62 11.06 -15.56
C ARG A 54 -0.64 11.59 -16.25
N SER A 55 -1.82 11.21 -15.75
CA SER A 55 -3.10 11.76 -16.23
C SER A 55 -3.23 13.26 -15.89
N LEU A 56 -2.87 13.65 -14.66
CA LEU A 56 -2.88 15.05 -14.24
C LEU A 56 -1.88 15.92 -15.03
N ASP A 57 -0.67 15.39 -15.28
CA ASP A 57 0.30 16.07 -16.16
C ASP A 57 -0.32 16.35 -17.55
N ARG A 58 -1.02 15.36 -18.12
CA ARG A 58 -1.67 15.54 -19.44
C ARG A 58 -2.83 16.53 -19.39
N GLN A 59 -3.60 16.53 -18.29
CA GLN A 59 -4.67 17.52 -18.11
C GLN A 59 -4.10 18.95 -17.97
N LEU A 60 -2.98 19.11 -17.29
CA LEU A 60 -2.27 20.41 -17.20
C LEU A 60 -1.80 20.88 -18.57
N GLU A 61 -1.19 20.01 -19.39
CA GLU A 61 -0.80 20.33 -20.76
C GLU A 61 -1.99 20.82 -21.61
N ILE A 62 -3.13 20.12 -21.50
CA ILE A 62 -4.35 20.48 -22.23
C ILE A 62 -4.90 21.83 -21.73
N ALA A 63 -4.92 22.05 -20.41
CA ALA A 63 -5.38 23.31 -19.83
C ALA A 63 -4.51 24.49 -20.28
N GLN A 64 -3.19 24.32 -20.29
CA GLN A 64 -2.24 25.34 -20.78
C GLN A 64 -2.43 25.62 -22.27
N ALA A 65 -2.58 24.58 -23.11
CA ALA A 65 -2.85 24.73 -24.53
C ALA A 65 -4.20 25.44 -24.78
N THR A 66 -5.22 25.10 -23.99
CA THR A 66 -6.54 25.73 -24.06
C THR A 66 -6.47 27.21 -23.70
N ALA A 67 -5.78 27.56 -22.61
CA ALA A 67 -5.57 28.96 -22.22
C ALA A 67 -4.80 29.74 -23.30
N ALA A 68 -3.76 29.15 -23.88
CA ALA A 68 -3.02 29.78 -24.98
C ALA A 68 -3.88 30.04 -26.23
N ASN A 69 -4.77 29.08 -26.58
CA ASN A 69 -5.69 29.21 -27.72
C ASN A 69 -6.75 30.33 -27.46
N PHE A 70 -7.34 30.40 -26.25
CA PHE A 70 -8.22 31.47 -25.89
C PHE A 70 -7.50 32.83 -25.85
N GLY A 71 -6.25 32.88 -25.41
CA GLY A 71 -5.44 34.10 -25.46
C GLY A 71 -5.17 34.58 -26.88
N ALA A 72 -4.91 33.70 -27.84
CA ALA A 72 -4.76 34.03 -29.24
C ALA A 72 -6.10 34.53 -29.82
N THR A 73 -7.21 33.89 -29.46
CA THR A 73 -8.58 34.31 -29.87
C THR A 73 -8.92 35.69 -29.30
N GLU A 74 -8.64 35.95 -28.03
CA GLU A 74 -8.86 37.25 -27.40
C GLU A 74 -8.11 38.36 -28.15
N ARG A 75 -6.86 38.17 -28.51
CA ARG A 75 -6.07 39.14 -29.30
C ARG A 75 -6.74 39.43 -30.65
N LEU A 76 -7.22 38.41 -31.34
CA LEU A 76 -7.92 38.56 -32.59
C LEU A 76 -9.21 39.38 -32.42
N PHE A 77 -10.00 39.08 -31.39
CA PHE A 77 -11.24 39.82 -31.11
C PHE A 77 -10.98 41.28 -30.67
N GLU A 78 -9.87 41.55 -29.95
CA GLU A 78 -9.43 42.90 -29.66
C GLU A 78 -9.14 43.72 -30.92
N LEU A 79 -8.46 43.12 -31.90
CA LEU A 79 -8.17 43.76 -33.19
C LEU A 79 -9.49 44.05 -33.97
N ARG A 80 -10.40 43.08 -34.00
CA ARG A 80 -11.69 43.22 -34.67
C ARG A 80 -12.58 44.27 -33.99
N PHE A 81 -12.55 44.36 -32.67
CA PHE A 81 -13.29 45.37 -31.91
C PHE A 81 -12.72 46.77 -32.20
N LYS A 82 -11.40 46.93 -32.22
CA LYS A 82 -10.75 48.22 -32.60
C LYS A 82 -11.09 48.65 -34.03
N ALA A 83 -11.30 47.66 -34.91
CA ALA A 83 -11.76 47.92 -36.30
C ALA A 83 -13.28 48.11 -36.44
N GLY A 84 -14.05 48.04 -35.33
CA GLY A 84 -15.52 48.22 -35.35
C GLY A 84 -16.30 47.04 -35.93
N ILE A 85 -15.64 45.84 -36.07
CA ILE A 85 -16.25 44.68 -36.73
C ILE A 85 -17.07 43.83 -35.76
N VAL A 86 -16.71 43.78 -34.46
CA VAL A 86 -17.38 43.00 -33.42
C VAL A 86 -17.87 43.87 -32.28
N ALA A 87 -18.92 43.42 -31.59
CA ALA A 87 -19.48 44.13 -30.43
C ALA A 87 -18.59 43.94 -29.18
N LYS A 88 -18.64 44.90 -28.24
CA LYS A 88 -17.92 44.85 -26.97
C LYS A 88 -18.32 43.61 -26.15
N THR A 89 -19.58 43.19 -26.25
CA THR A 89 -20.08 41.97 -25.54
C THR A 89 -19.39 40.72 -26.00
N GLU A 90 -19.11 40.54 -27.29
CA GLU A 90 -18.37 39.40 -27.83
C GLU A 90 -16.91 39.37 -27.32
N LEU A 91 -16.25 40.53 -27.33
CA LEU A 91 -14.89 40.64 -26.76
C LEU A 91 -14.88 40.28 -25.28
N MET A 92 -15.85 40.78 -24.49
CA MET A 92 -15.91 40.46 -23.05
C MET A 92 -16.20 39.00 -22.79
N GLN A 93 -17.00 38.34 -23.64
CA GLN A 93 -17.27 36.91 -23.53
C GLN A 93 -16.00 36.07 -23.77
N ILE A 94 -15.26 36.39 -24.83
CA ILE A 94 -13.98 35.69 -25.11
C ILE A 94 -12.95 35.91 -23.99
N ARG A 95 -12.87 37.14 -23.47
CA ARG A 95 -12.01 37.47 -22.34
C ARG A 95 -12.40 36.69 -21.09
N SER A 96 -13.69 36.54 -20.80
CA SER A 96 -14.16 35.71 -19.70
C SER A 96 -13.75 34.24 -19.87
N GLN A 97 -13.91 33.69 -21.09
CA GLN A 97 -13.49 32.32 -21.37
C GLN A 97 -11.96 32.11 -21.20
N HIS A 98 -11.15 33.09 -21.64
CA HIS A 98 -9.70 33.05 -21.43
C HIS A 98 -9.35 33.07 -19.94
N GLN A 99 -9.99 33.97 -19.15
CA GLN A 99 -9.73 34.00 -17.69
C GLN A 99 -10.15 32.71 -16.98
N GLN A 100 -11.27 32.10 -17.40
CA GLN A 100 -11.70 30.80 -16.88
C GLN A 100 -10.69 29.69 -17.21
N ALA A 101 -10.15 29.67 -18.43
CA ALA A 101 -9.14 28.71 -18.82
C ALA A 101 -7.82 28.87 -18.03
N LEU A 102 -7.40 30.12 -17.79
CA LEU A 102 -6.24 30.42 -16.95
C LEU A 102 -6.47 30.02 -15.49
N ALA A 103 -7.65 30.22 -14.95
CA ALA A 103 -8.01 29.86 -13.56
C ALA A 103 -8.02 28.36 -13.31
N ALA A 104 -8.15 27.53 -14.35
CA ALA A 104 -8.08 26.06 -14.22
C ALA A 104 -6.66 25.54 -14.02
N ILE A 105 -5.64 26.25 -14.47
CA ILE A 105 -4.23 25.79 -14.42
C ILE A 105 -3.75 25.55 -12.97
N PRO A 106 -3.88 26.49 -12.02
CA PRO A 106 -3.42 26.30 -10.65
C PRO A 106 -4.06 25.10 -9.94
N ALA A 107 -5.31 24.76 -10.30
CA ALA A 107 -5.99 23.60 -9.72
C ALA A 107 -5.29 22.27 -10.11
N PHE A 108 -4.85 22.14 -11.37
CA PHE A 108 -4.08 20.98 -11.81
C PHE A 108 -2.67 20.96 -11.21
N GLU A 109 -2.02 22.11 -11.09
CA GLU A 109 -0.70 22.20 -10.43
C GLU A 109 -0.77 21.77 -8.98
N GLN A 110 -1.81 22.21 -8.24
CA GLN A 110 -2.05 21.78 -6.87
C GLN A 110 -2.32 20.26 -6.79
N ALA A 111 -3.14 19.73 -7.69
CA ALA A 111 -3.45 18.30 -7.73
C ALA A 111 -2.20 17.45 -8.03
N ILE A 112 -1.31 17.91 -8.90
CA ILE A 112 -0.02 17.27 -9.21
C ILE A 112 0.86 17.25 -7.97
N ALA A 113 1.03 18.39 -7.28
CA ALA A 113 1.85 18.46 -6.07
C ALA A 113 1.29 17.54 -4.95
N ALA A 114 -0.04 17.48 -4.78
CA ALA A 114 -0.66 16.58 -3.83
C ALA A 114 -0.41 15.11 -4.18
N GLN A 115 -0.48 14.76 -5.47
CA GLN A 115 -0.24 13.40 -5.95
C GLN A 115 1.23 12.97 -5.82
N GLU A 116 2.18 13.89 -6.05
CA GLU A 116 3.61 13.65 -5.81
C GLU A 116 3.91 13.39 -4.33
N ASN A 117 3.29 14.15 -3.45
CA ASN A 117 3.41 13.97 -2.01
C ASN A 117 2.85 12.60 -1.57
N LEU A 118 1.70 12.20 -2.11
CA LEU A 118 1.12 10.88 -1.85
C LEU A 118 2.05 9.75 -2.27
N ILE A 119 2.64 9.83 -3.46
CA ILE A 119 3.61 8.83 -3.95
C ILE A 119 4.85 8.82 -3.05
N SER A 120 5.35 9.99 -2.63
CA SER A 120 6.50 10.11 -1.73
C SER A 120 6.25 9.41 -0.39
N ILE A 121 5.04 9.59 0.18
CA ILE A 121 4.61 8.91 1.41
C ILE A 121 4.58 7.39 1.22
N LEU A 122 3.99 6.90 0.12
CA LEU A 122 3.96 5.47 -0.20
C LEU A 122 5.36 4.87 -0.37
N LEU A 123 6.32 5.66 -0.83
CA LEU A 123 7.73 5.26 -0.96
C LEU A 123 8.54 5.42 0.33
N GLY A 124 7.95 5.95 1.41
CA GLY A 124 8.64 6.25 2.67
C GLY A 124 9.69 7.36 2.54
N LYS A 125 9.50 8.28 1.61
CA LYS A 125 10.41 9.41 1.34
C LYS A 125 9.78 10.74 1.77
N ASN A 126 10.62 11.72 1.99
CA ASN A 126 10.15 13.10 2.19
C ASN A 126 9.41 13.58 0.93
N PRO A 127 8.36 14.43 1.08
CA PRO A 127 7.65 15.02 -0.04
C PRO A 127 8.59 15.70 -1.02
N GLY A 128 8.39 15.46 -2.30
CA GLY A 128 9.24 16.03 -3.35
C GLY A 128 8.81 15.59 -4.75
N PRO A 129 9.42 16.16 -5.78
CA PRO A 129 9.07 15.87 -7.17
C PRO A 129 9.35 14.41 -7.52
N ILE A 130 8.43 13.81 -8.25
CA ILE A 130 8.53 12.43 -8.76
C ILE A 130 9.03 12.48 -10.21
N ALA A 131 10.05 11.66 -10.52
CA ALA A 131 10.58 11.57 -11.87
C ALA A 131 9.52 11.10 -12.88
N ARG A 132 9.43 11.79 -14.02
CA ARG A 132 8.52 11.47 -15.11
C ARG A 132 9.21 10.52 -16.10
N GLY A 133 8.57 9.38 -16.35
CA GLY A 133 8.98 8.45 -17.40
C GLY A 133 8.14 8.62 -18.68
N LYS A 134 7.56 7.52 -19.15
CA LYS A 134 6.70 7.51 -20.34
C LYS A 134 5.44 8.39 -20.13
N THR A 135 4.95 9.00 -21.21
CA THR A 135 3.67 9.71 -21.20
C THR A 135 2.51 8.73 -21.07
N ILE A 136 1.33 9.22 -20.63
CA ILE A 136 0.16 8.37 -20.47
C ILE A 136 -0.24 7.66 -21.78
N ALA A 137 -0.03 8.30 -22.93
CA ALA A 137 -0.29 7.71 -24.25
C ALA A 137 0.68 6.58 -24.62
N GLN A 138 1.85 6.52 -23.99
CA GLN A 138 2.86 5.47 -24.20
C GLN A 138 2.75 4.33 -23.18
N LEU A 139 1.87 4.45 -22.20
CA LEU A 139 1.62 3.37 -21.25
C LEU A 139 0.74 2.31 -21.93
N VAL A 140 1.26 1.08 -21.96
CA VAL A 140 0.53 -0.07 -22.51
C VAL A 140 0.06 -0.93 -21.35
N ALA A 141 -1.24 -1.23 -21.32
CA ALA A 141 -1.77 -2.19 -20.36
C ALA A 141 -1.21 -3.59 -20.67
N PRO A 142 -0.75 -4.33 -19.65
CA PRO A 142 -0.32 -5.71 -19.86
C PRO A 142 -1.49 -6.55 -20.36
N GLN A 143 -1.23 -7.43 -21.33
CA GLN A 143 -2.23 -8.38 -21.78
C GLN A 143 -2.41 -9.47 -20.71
N ILE A 144 -3.62 -9.57 -20.17
CA ILE A 144 -3.98 -10.62 -19.22
C ILE A 144 -4.51 -11.80 -20.04
N PRO A 145 -3.92 -13.02 -19.90
CA PRO A 145 -4.43 -14.21 -20.59
C PRO A 145 -5.87 -14.51 -20.17
N ALA A 146 -6.72 -14.92 -21.10
CA ALA A 146 -8.12 -15.23 -20.82
C ALA A 146 -8.29 -16.44 -19.87
N ASP A 147 -7.39 -17.41 -19.97
CA ASP A 147 -7.39 -18.61 -19.14
C ASP A 147 -6.36 -18.50 -18.03
N LEU A 148 -6.76 -17.92 -16.90
CA LEU A 148 -5.93 -17.91 -15.69
C LEU A 148 -6.05 -19.29 -15.00
N PRO A 149 -4.96 -20.07 -14.90
CA PRO A 149 -5.00 -21.38 -14.26
C PRO A 149 -5.34 -21.26 -12.78
N SER A 150 -6.08 -22.24 -12.24
CA SER A 150 -6.43 -22.32 -10.80
C SER A 150 -5.20 -22.33 -9.88
N THR A 151 -4.03 -22.71 -10.39
CA THR A 151 -2.74 -22.65 -9.68
C THR A 151 -2.36 -21.23 -9.23
N LEU A 152 -2.98 -20.18 -9.78
CA LEU A 152 -2.81 -18.82 -9.27
C LEU A 152 -3.40 -18.63 -7.87
N LEU A 153 -4.43 -19.40 -7.51
CA LEU A 153 -4.98 -19.38 -6.15
C LEU A 153 -3.93 -19.83 -5.13
N GLU A 154 -3.10 -20.81 -5.48
CA GLU A 154 -2.01 -21.33 -4.64
C GLU A 154 -0.85 -20.32 -4.47
N ARG A 155 -0.80 -19.26 -5.28
CA ARG A 155 0.23 -18.21 -5.23
C ARG A 155 -0.26 -16.93 -4.55
N ARG A 156 -1.55 -16.83 -4.24
CA ARG A 156 -2.11 -15.65 -3.61
C ARG A 156 -1.71 -15.57 -2.14
N PRO A 157 -1.10 -14.47 -1.71
CA PRO A 157 -0.62 -14.34 -0.33
C PRO A 157 -1.76 -14.40 0.72
N ASP A 158 -2.94 -13.88 0.40
CA ASP A 158 -4.11 -13.89 1.27
C ASP A 158 -4.65 -15.32 1.51
N ILE A 159 -4.67 -16.15 0.46
CA ILE A 159 -5.07 -17.56 0.57
C ILE A 159 -4.02 -18.35 1.37
N LEU A 160 -2.74 -18.19 1.05
CA LEU A 160 -1.65 -18.83 1.78
C LEU A 160 -1.63 -18.42 3.26
N GLN A 161 -1.92 -17.16 3.57
CA GLN A 161 -2.05 -16.69 4.95
C GLN A 161 -3.22 -17.38 5.66
N ALA A 162 -4.39 -17.47 5.01
CA ALA A 162 -5.57 -18.13 5.59
C ALA A 162 -5.31 -19.63 5.83
N GLU A 163 -4.62 -20.31 4.93
CA GLU A 163 -4.20 -21.70 5.09
C GLU A 163 -3.30 -21.89 6.30
N GLN A 164 -2.27 -21.06 6.46
CA GLN A 164 -1.38 -21.13 7.63
C GLN A 164 -2.12 -20.84 8.94
N ASN A 165 -3.07 -19.92 8.94
CA ASN A 165 -3.93 -19.69 10.10
C ASN A 165 -4.79 -20.91 10.45
N LEU A 166 -5.29 -21.62 9.44
CA LEU A 166 -6.03 -22.89 9.63
C LEU A 166 -5.13 -23.98 10.22
N ILE A 167 -3.89 -24.09 9.76
CA ILE A 167 -2.90 -25.04 10.30
C ILE A 167 -2.64 -24.71 11.78
N ALA A 168 -2.44 -23.42 12.12
CA ALA A 168 -2.25 -22.98 13.49
C ALA A 168 -3.45 -23.32 14.39
N ALA A 169 -4.68 -23.11 13.90
CA ALA A 169 -5.89 -23.46 14.62
C ALA A 169 -6.02 -24.98 14.84
N ASN A 170 -5.71 -25.80 13.83
CA ASN A 170 -5.69 -27.25 13.95
C ASN A 170 -4.65 -27.75 14.98
N ALA A 171 -3.46 -27.19 14.97
CA ALA A 171 -2.44 -27.50 15.95
C ALA A 171 -2.90 -27.13 17.38
N SER A 172 -3.59 -25.99 17.53
CA SER A 172 -4.17 -25.56 18.81
C SER A 172 -5.23 -26.53 19.35
N ILE A 173 -6.05 -27.16 18.47
CA ILE A 173 -6.97 -28.23 18.84
C ILE A 173 -6.19 -29.40 19.44
N GLY A 174 -5.06 -29.78 18.83
CA GLY A 174 -4.19 -30.83 19.34
C GLY A 174 -3.63 -30.51 20.73
N ALA A 175 -3.19 -29.27 20.93
CA ALA A 175 -2.71 -28.77 22.23
C ALA A 175 -3.82 -28.78 23.29
N ALA A 176 -5.05 -28.41 22.92
CA ALA A 176 -6.23 -28.47 23.83
C ALA A 176 -6.59 -29.92 24.20
N ARG A 177 -6.56 -30.85 23.24
CA ARG A 177 -6.78 -32.29 23.53
C ARG A 177 -5.75 -32.86 24.51
N ALA A 178 -4.51 -32.39 24.45
CA ALA A 178 -3.46 -32.83 25.36
C ALA A 178 -3.74 -32.43 26.83
N LEU A 179 -4.60 -31.46 27.09
CA LEU A 179 -5.02 -31.04 28.45
C LEU A 179 -5.92 -32.07 29.15
N TYR A 180 -6.53 -33.01 28.43
CA TYR A 180 -7.28 -34.11 29.04
C TYR A 180 -6.37 -35.17 29.73
N TYR A 181 -5.07 -35.11 29.47
CA TYR A 181 -4.09 -36.03 30.02
C TYR A 181 -3.26 -35.35 31.12
N PRO A 182 -2.76 -36.13 32.13
CA PRO A 182 -1.96 -35.57 33.19
C PRO A 182 -0.63 -35.01 32.65
N SER A 183 -0.19 -33.87 33.17
CA SER A 183 1.13 -33.29 32.89
C SER A 183 2.19 -33.93 33.80
N ILE A 184 3.30 -34.34 33.20
CA ILE A 184 4.44 -34.92 33.94
C ILE A 184 5.59 -33.93 33.89
N SER A 185 6.05 -33.48 35.06
CA SER A 185 7.20 -32.59 35.16
C SER A 185 8.30 -33.26 36.03
N LEU A 186 9.53 -33.13 35.57
CA LEU A 186 10.73 -33.50 36.35
C LEU A 186 11.28 -32.23 36.98
N THR A 187 11.36 -32.22 38.33
CA THR A 187 11.89 -31.09 39.08
C THR A 187 13.08 -31.52 39.89
N GLY A 188 14.14 -30.76 39.90
CA GLY A 188 15.30 -30.95 40.71
C GLY A 188 15.73 -29.64 41.37
N ALA A 189 16.13 -29.69 42.60
CA ALA A 189 16.68 -28.55 43.34
C ALA A 189 17.98 -28.96 44.04
N LEU A 190 19.00 -28.14 43.90
CA LEU A 190 20.26 -28.26 44.63
C LEU A 190 20.55 -26.94 45.33
N GLY A 191 20.91 -27.02 46.59
CA GLY A 191 21.18 -25.79 47.34
C GLY A 191 21.89 -26.04 48.65
N SER A 192 22.39 -24.96 49.24
CA SER A 192 22.96 -24.93 50.60
C SER A 192 22.20 -23.92 51.45
N VAL A 193 22.01 -24.31 52.72
CA VAL A 193 21.46 -23.45 53.77
C VAL A 193 22.50 -23.32 54.88
N SER A 194 22.86 -22.11 55.28
CA SER A 194 23.70 -21.84 56.42
C SER A 194 22.97 -20.97 57.43
N THR A 195 22.95 -21.42 58.67
CA THR A 195 22.39 -20.67 59.81
C THR A 195 23.46 -19.85 60.56
N ALA A 196 24.72 -19.94 60.10
CA ALA A 196 25.80 -19.16 60.68
C ALA A 196 25.82 -17.75 60.12
N PHE A 197 25.83 -16.77 61.04
CA PHE A 197 26.17 -15.38 60.77
C PHE A 197 27.66 -15.22 60.85
#